data_ef433ba0f98d9b4d98c1e65d9f1607d2
#
_entry.id   ef433ba0f98d9b4d98c1e65d9f1607d2
#
_cell.length_a   1.000
_cell.length_b   1.000
_cell.length_c   1.000
_cell.angle_alpha   90.00
_cell.angle_beta   90.00
_cell.angle_gamma   90.00
#
_symmetry.space_group_name_H-M   'P 1'
#
loop_
_entity.id
_entity.type
_entity.pdbx_description
1 polymer ?
#
loop_
_entity_poly.entity_id
_entity_poly.type
_entity_poly.pdbx_seq_one_letter_code
_entity_poly.pdbx_strand_id
1 'polypeptide(L)'
;MTIAAVLATEQGHKAVEAGVKQSAEASDAIRQLTESINEAAQAATQIAASSQQQMVGMDQVALAMDNIKQATTQNVAGTRQAEVAAQSLHELGVKLKQLAEQYRV
;
A
#
# COMPACT_ATOMS: atom_id res chain seq x y z
N MET A 1 -21.31 -66.19 31.63
CA MET A 1 -20.99 -65.19 30.61
C MET A 1 -20.37 -65.85 29.41
N THR A 2 -20.90 -65.69 28.27
CA THR A 2 -20.35 -66.26 27.04
C THR A 2 -19.10 -65.47 26.59
N ILE A 3 -18.16 -66.16 25.97
CA ILE A 3 -16.98 -65.53 25.39
C ILE A 3 -17.37 -64.46 24.38
N ALA A 4 -18.44 -64.69 23.60
CA ALA A 4 -18.95 -63.73 22.63
C ALA A 4 -19.41 -62.44 23.30
N ALA A 5 -20.09 -62.52 24.47
CA ALA A 5 -20.51 -61.32 25.22
C ALA A 5 -19.33 -60.53 25.76
N VAL A 6 -18.30 -61.20 26.22
CA VAL A 6 -17.06 -60.53 26.69
C VAL A 6 -16.34 -59.83 25.55
N LEU A 7 -16.20 -60.48 24.40
CA LEU A 7 -15.60 -59.89 23.19
C LEU A 7 -16.39 -58.69 22.70
N ALA A 8 -17.72 -58.76 22.68
CA ALA A 8 -18.57 -57.62 22.28
C ALA A 8 -18.38 -56.44 23.22
N THR A 9 -18.26 -56.69 24.53
CA THR A 9 -18.04 -55.63 25.52
C THR A 9 -16.64 -54.97 25.33
N GLU A 10 -15.60 -55.77 25.07
CA GLU A 10 -14.28 -55.26 24.79
C GLU A 10 -14.24 -54.44 23.52
N GLN A 11 -14.88 -54.89 22.46
CA GLN A 11 -15.01 -54.14 21.20
C GLN A 11 -15.74 -52.82 21.41
N GLY A 12 -16.85 -52.85 22.17
CA GLY A 12 -17.57 -51.64 22.55
C GLY A 12 -16.72 -50.66 23.35
N HIS A 13 -15.93 -51.18 24.28
CA HIS A 13 -15.03 -50.35 25.09
C HIS A 13 -13.97 -49.67 24.21
N LYS A 14 -13.35 -50.41 23.29
CA LYS A 14 -12.35 -49.85 22.35
C LYS A 14 -13.00 -48.83 21.41
N ALA A 15 -14.22 -49.06 20.95
CA ALA A 15 -14.94 -48.10 20.11
C ALA A 15 -15.21 -46.80 20.88
N VAL A 16 -15.59 -46.88 22.15
CA VAL A 16 -15.79 -45.70 23.01
C VAL A 16 -14.50 -44.97 23.25
N GLU A 17 -13.39 -45.66 23.51
CA GLU A 17 -12.08 -45.04 23.67
C GLU A 17 -11.66 -44.32 22.40
N ALA A 18 -11.82 -44.91 21.23
CA ALA A 18 -11.52 -44.30 19.95
C ALA A 18 -12.38 -43.06 19.72
N GLY A 19 -13.69 -43.14 20.06
CA GLY A 19 -14.60 -42.00 19.95
C GLY A 19 -14.24 -40.86 20.87
N VAL A 20 -13.84 -41.16 22.12
CA VAL A 20 -13.35 -40.13 23.07
C VAL A 20 -12.09 -39.45 22.54
N LYS A 21 -11.16 -40.22 22.01
CA LYS A 21 -9.95 -39.68 21.42
C LYS A 21 -10.20 -38.78 20.22
N GLN A 22 -11.09 -39.23 19.32
CA GLN A 22 -11.49 -38.41 18.14
C GLN A 22 -12.18 -37.13 18.57
N SER A 23 -13.04 -37.22 19.61
CA SER A 23 -13.73 -36.04 20.15
C SER A 23 -12.75 -35.03 20.73
N ALA A 24 -11.74 -35.51 21.45
CA ALA A 24 -10.70 -34.64 21.98
C ALA A 24 -9.88 -33.96 20.87
N GLU A 25 -9.54 -34.72 19.83
CA GLU A 25 -8.82 -34.18 18.67
C GLU A 25 -9.67 -33.13 17.94
N ALA A 26 -10.97 -33.40 17.78
CA ALA A 26 -11.90 -32.45 17.17
C ALA A 26 -12.02 -31.17 18.01
N SER A 27 -12.09 -31.30 19.34
CA SER A 27 -12.12 -30.14 20.25
C SER A 27 -10.86 -29.30 20.14
N ASP A 28 -9.70 -29.94 20.07
CA ASP A 28 -8.42 -29.24 19.90
C ASP A 28 -8.37 -28.52 18.54
N ALA A 29 -8.85 -29.16 17.47
CA ALA A 29 -8.92 -28.56 16.15
C ALA A 29 -9.82 -27.33 16.16
N ILE A 30 -10.98 -27.42 16.81
CA ILE A 30 -11.92 -26.30 16.96
C ILE A 30 -11.28 -25.15 17.72
N ARG A 31 -10.53 -25.44 18.78
CA ARG A 31 -9.82 -24.43 19.56
C ARG A 31 -8.79 -23.71 18.70
N GLN A 32 -8.00 -24.44 17.93
CA GLN A 32 -7.02 -23.87 17.00
C GLN A 32 -7.68 -23.01 15.93
N LEU A 33 -8.82 -23.45 15.40
CA LEU A 33 -9.60 -22.67 14.44
C LEU A 33 -10.10 -21.38 15.07
N THR A 34 -10.59 -21.42 16.30
CA THR A 34 -11.06 -20.24 17.03
C THR A 34 -9.93 -19.24 17.23
N GLU A 35 -8.74 -19.71 17.61
CA GLU A 35 -7.56 -18.87 17.75
C GLU A 35 -7.17 -18.22 16.43
N SER A 36 -7.15 -19.02 15.36
CA SER A 36 -6.83 -18.50 14.00
C SER A 36 -7.85 -17.47 13.53
N ILE A 37 -9.13 -17.69 13.81
CA ILE A 37 -10.20 -16.73 13.46
C ILE A 37 -10.02 -15.43 14.24
N ASN A 38 -9.69 -15.51 15.53
CA ASN A 38 -9.42 -14.33 16.35
C ASN A 38 -8.22 -13.53 15.82
N GLU A 39 -7.14 -14.21 15.46
CA GLU A 39 -5.97 -13.59 14.86
C GLU A 39 -6.32 -12.92 13.52
N ALA A 40 -7.10 -13.61 12.70
CA ALA A 40 -7.56 -13.06 11.41
C ALA A 40 -8.44 -11.82 11.63
N ALA A 41 -9.31 -11.84 12.63
CA ALA A 41 -10.15 -10.69 12.97
C ALA A 41 -9.31 -9.48 13.41
N GLN A 42 -8.28 -9.73 14.23
CA GLN A 42 -7.35 -8.68 14.66
C GLN A 42 -6.59 -8.11 13.46
N ALA A 43 -6.11 -8.98 12.58
CA ALA A 43 -5.42 -8.56 11.35
C ALA A 43 -6.34 -7.72 10.46
N ALA A 44 -7.60 -8.11 10.32
CA ALA A 44 -8.60 -7.36 9.54
C ALA A 44 -8.83 -5.96 10.15
N THR A 45 -8.89 -5.86 11.47
CA THR A 45 -9.03 -4.57 12.18
C THR A 45 -7.83 -3.67 11.92
N GLN A 46 -6.61 -4.23 11.96
CA GLN A 46 -5.39 -3.49 11.65
C GLN A 46 -5.37 -3.02 10.20
N ILE A 47 -5.79 -3.87 9.27
CA ILE A 47 -5.88 -3.51 7.85
C ILE A 47 -6.86 -2.35 7.65
N ALA A 48 -8.02 -2.39 8.31
CA ALA A 48 -9.00 -1.31 8.24
C ALA A 48 -8.43 0.02 8.76
N ALA A 49 -7.72 -0.01 9.89
CA ALA A 49 -7.06 1.17 10.44
C ALA A 49 -5.96 1.70 9.51
N SER A 50 -5.15 0.81 8.95
CA SER A 50 -4.10 1.17 8.00
C SER A 50 -4.69 1.76 6.71
N SER A 51 -5.82 1.22 6.25
CA SER A 51 -6.52 1.74 5.06
C SER A 51 -7.01 3.16 5.29
N GLN A 52 -7.53 3.47 6.48
CA GLN A 52 -7.93 4.84 6.82
C GLN A 52 -6.74 5.79 6.85
N GLN A 53 -5.61 5.37 7.41
CA GLN A 53 -4.38 6.15 7.39
C GLN A 53 -3.90 6.39 5.96
N GLN A 54 -4.01 5.37 5.11
CA GLN A 54 -3.66 5.50 3.70
C GLN A 54 -4.56 6.51 2.97
N MET A 55 -5.85 6.54 3.29
CA MET A 55 -6.76 7.54 2.72
C MET A 55 -6.33 8.96 3.08
N VAL A 56 -5.98 9.19 4.34
CA VAL A 56 -5.45 10.48 4.79
C VAL A 56 -4.14 10.82 4.06
N GLY A 57 -3.25 9.82 3.94
CA GLY A 57 -2.00 9.97 3.20
C GLY A 57 -2.22 10.30 1.73
N MET A 58 -3.19 9.67 1.10
CA MET A 58 -3.53 9.94 -0.31
C MET A 58 -4.09 11.35 -0.50
N ASP A 59 -4.86 11.86 0.45
CA ASP A 59 -5.32 13.25 0.43
C ASP A 59 -4.13 14.22 0.48
N GLN A 60 -3.13 13.93 1.31
CA GLN A 60 -1.90 14.71 1.39
C GLN A 60 -1.10 14.64 0.07
N VAL A 61 -1.04 13.47 -0.55
CA VAL A 61 -0.41 13.29 -1.87
C VAL A 61 -1.14 14.14 -2.92
N ALA A 62 -2.46 14.15 -2.91
CA ALA A 62 -3.27 14.95 -3.83
C ALA A 62 -2.96 16.45 -3.68
N LEU A 63 -2.86 16.95 -2.43
CA LEU A 63 -2.48 18.34 -2.16
C LEU A 63 -1.06 18.63 -2.65
N ALA A 64 -0.11 17.71 -2.43
CA ALA A 64 1.26 17.86 -2.91
C ALA A 64 1.30 17.91 -4.44
N MET A 65 0.49 17.11 -5.12
CA MET A 65 0.41 17.11 -6.59
C MET A 65 -0.16 18.43 -7.13
N ASP A 66 -1.15 19.02 -6.44
CA ASP A 66 -1.64 20.35 -6.77
C ASP A 66 -0.55 21.42 -6.66
N ASN A 67 0.24 21.36 -5.60
CA ASN A 67 1.38 22.26 -5.40
C ASN A 67 2.42 22.10 -6.51
N ILE A 68 2.72 20.87 -6.91
CA ILE A 68 3.62 20.57 -8.03
C ILE A 68 3.07 21.14 -9.33
N LYS A 69 1.76 21.00 -9.58
CA LYS A 69 1.10 21.56 -10.75
C LYS A 69 1.26 23.07 -10.79
N GLN A 70 1.05 23.76 -9.67
CA GLN A 70 1.24 25.22 -9.57
C GLN A 70 2.69 25.60 -9.84
N ALA A 71 3.65 24.88 -9.24
CA ALA A 71 5.08 25.12 -9.44
C ALA A 71 5.47 24.91 -10.91
N THR A 72 4.93 23.87 -11.55
CA THR A 72 5.15 23.60 -12.98
C THR A 72 4.62 24.73 -13.84
N THR A 73 3.43 25.25 -13.55
CA THR A 73 2.87 26.39 -14.26
C THR A 73 3.73 27.64 -14.11
N GLN A 74 4.21 27.90 -12.91
CA GLN A 74 5.13 29.02 -12.64
C GLN A 74 6.45 28.84 -13.38
N ASN A 75 6.99 27.61 -13.43
CA ASN A 75 8.21 27.31 -14.15
C ASN A 75 8.08 27.54 -15.64
N VAL A 76 6.96 27.16 -16.23
CA VAL A 76 6.67 27.43 -17.66
C VAL A 76 6.65 28.93 -17.91
N ALA A 77 5.97 29.71 -17.07
CA ALA A 77 5.92 31.17 -17.19
C ALA A 77 7.33 31.78 -17.04
N GLY A 78 8.11 31.30 -16.06
CA GLY A 78 9.49 31.73 -15.84
C GLY A 78 10.41 31.42 -17.02
N THR A 79 10.25 30.25 -17.62
CA THR A 79 10.99 29.83 -18.81
C THR A 79 10.68 30.74 -20.01
N ARG A 80 9.41 31.09 -20.21
CA ARG A 80 9.01 32.02 -21.26
C ARG A 80 9.62 33.41 -21.05
N GLN A 81 9.63 33.92 -19.81
CA GLN A 81 10.29 35.17 -19.47
C GLN A 81 11.78 35.12 -19.78
N ALA A 82 12.43 34.00 -19.46
CA ALA A 82 13.84 33.80 -19.76
C ALA A 82 14.11 33.79 -21.28
N GLU A 83 13.22 33.16 -22.06
CA GLU A 83 13.31 33.17 -23.52
C GLU A 83 13.19 34.59 -24.08
N VAL A 84 12.23 35.37 -23.59
CA VAL A 84 12.07 36.77 -24.00
C VAL A 84 13.29 37.59 -23.65
N ALA A 85 13.84 37.42 -22.44
CA ALA A 85 15.05 38.12 -22.00
C ALA A 85 16.25 37.73 -22.87
N ALA A 86 16.42 36.47 -23.20
CA ALA A 86 17.50 36.00 -24.07
C ALA A 86 17.38 36.58 -25.48
N GLN A 87 16.16 36.63 -26.00
CA GLN A 87 15.89 37.25 -27.31
C GLN A 87 16.24 38.73 -27.30
N SER A 88 15.84 39.46 -26.25
CA SER A 88 16.16 40.88 -26.08
C SER A 88 17.67 41.11 -26.02
N LEU A 89 18.39 40.25 -25.30
CA LEU A 89 19.85 40.30 -25.24
C LEU A 89 20.51 40.05 -26.61
N HIS A 90 19.96 39.09 -27.36
CA HIS A 90 20.44 38.81 -28.70
C HIS A 90 20.26 40.00 -29.63
N GLU A 91 19.08 40.64 -29.63
CA GLU A 91 18.77 41.84 -30.42
C GLU A 91 19.69 42.99 -30.03
N LEU A 92 19.92 43.21 -28.75
CA LEU A 92 20.84 44.21 -28.25
C LEU A 92 22.27 43.95 -28.73
N GLY A 93 22.71 42.69 -28.71
CA GLY A 93 24.01 42.29 -29.23
C GLY A 93 24.17 42.59 -30.72
N VAL A 94 23.12 42.33 -31.52
CA VAL A 94 23.12 42.69 -32.94
C VAL A 94 23.21 44.18 -33.16
N LYS A 95 22.48 44.98 -32.38
CA LYS A 95 22.55 46.46 -32.44
C LYS A 95 23.94 46.99 -32.09
N LEU A 96 24.55 46.44 -31.03
CA LEU A 96 25.89 46.83 -30.64
C LEU A 96 26.94 46.50 -31.70
N LYS A 97 26.80 45.34 -32.35
CA LYS A 97 27.67 44.94 -33.45
C LYS A 97 27.54 45.92 -34.63
N GLN A 98 26.30 46.29 -35.01
CA GLN A 98 26.07 47.26 -36.05
C GLN A 98 26.63 48.63 -35.76
N LEU A 99 26.50 49.13 -34.51
CA LEU A 99 27.07 50.35 -34.05
C LEU A 99 28.59 50.33 -34.12
N ALA A 100 29.21 49.25 -33.67
CA ALA A 100 30.68 49.09 -33.74
C ALA A 100 31.18 49.11 -35.17
N GLU A 101 30.43 48.50 -36.10
CA GLU A 101 30.78 48.51 -37.52
C GLU A 101 30.68 49.92 -38.14
N GLN A 102 29.71 50.75 -37.70
CA GLN A 102 29.57 52.13 -38.15
C GLN A 102 30.74 53.03 -37.75
N TYR A 103 31.34 52.74 -36.57
CA TYR A 103 32.50 53.50 -36.07
C TYR A 103 33.84 52.91 -36.49
N ARG A 104 33.80 51.83 -37.27
CA ARG A 104 35.05 51.20 -37.77
C ARG A 104 35.49 51.96 -39.03
N VAL A 105 36.65 52.51 -38.93
CA VAL A 105 37.28 53.22 -40.04
C VAL A 105 38.21 52.30 -40.78
#